data_b83bc78e36e945f70304477a2a0b2e63
#
_entry.id   b83bc78e36e945f70304477a2a0b2e63
#
_cell.length_a   1.000
_cell.length_b   1.000
_cell.length_c   1.000
_cell.angle_alpha   90.00
_cell.angle_beta   90.00
_cell.angle_gamma   90.00
#
_symmetry.space_group_name_H-M   'P 1'
#
loop_
_entity.id
_entity.type
_entity.pdbx_description
1 polymer ?
#
loop_
_entity_poly.entity_id
_entity_poly.type
_entity_poly.pdbx_seq_one_letter_code
_entity_poly.pdbx_strand_id
1 'polypeptide(L)'
;PPLALIFAVLGSILMGIATVNQAGSIGAIGATMMAGYRLHKGKKDAYYPIIVAIVAIIPIYFLSKNYNLNIKAIETRDFTAILVTAFFTIIFLIGISWSFWRTYKINNVLKEVVTETCVTTSMVFIILLGAAMLTSGFRAFGGEELVRDFLQDLPGGFWTQFIVVMAVIFVLGFFLDFIEIA
;
A
#
# COMPACT_ATOMS: atom_id res chain seq x y z
N PRO A 1 -12.97 10.64 -6.92
CA PRO A 1 -12.78 9.20 -6.68
C PRO A 1 -11.36 8.84 -6.24
N PRO A 2 -10.24 9.37 -6.84
CA PRO A 2 -8.88 9.03 -6.37
C PRO A 2 -8.63 9.38 -4.90
N LEU A 3 -9.12 10.54 -4.44
CA LEU A 3 -9.01 10.95 -3.03
C LEU A 3 -9.67 9.96 -2.08
N ALA A 4 -10.84 9.43 -2.43
CA ALA A 4 -11.52 8.42 -1.60
C ALA A 4 -10.67 7.15 -1.46
N LEU A 5 -9.95 6.74 -2.51
CA LEU A 5 -9.04 5.58 -2.45
C LEU A 5 -7.84 5.87 -1.55
N ILE A 6 -7.25 7.07 -1.65
CA ILE A 6 -6.14 7.49 -0.79
C ILE A 6 -6.58 7.48 0.67
N PHE A 7 -7.74 8.07 0.99
CA PHE A 7 -8.29 8.03 2.35
C PHE A 7 -8.61 6.62 2.83
N ALA A 8 -9.11 5.74 1.97
CA ALA A 8 -9.36 4.36 2.35
C ALA A 8 -8.06 3.60 2.65
N VAL A 9 -7.03 3.76 1.84
CA VAL A 9 -5.73 3.11 2.03
C VAL A 9 -5.02 3.64 3.27
N LEU A 10 -4.79 4.96 3.34
CA LEU A 10 -4.10 5.57 4.49
C LEU A 10 -4.92 5.45 5.77
N GLY A 11 -6.24 5.63 5.70
CA GLY A 11 -7.12 5.49 6.85
C GLY A 11 -7.11 4.07 7.41
N SER A 12 -7.06 3.04 6.57
CA SER A 12 -6.96 1.65 7.02
C SER A 12 -5.66 1.35 7.77
N ILE A 13 -4.55 1.98 7.36
CA ILE A 13 -3.25 1.87 8.06
C ILE A 13 -3.29 2.62 9.39
N LEU A 14 -3.75 3.87 9.38
CA LEU A 14 -3.79 4.72 10.58
C LEU A 14 -4.73 4.18 11.66
N MET A 15 -5.83 3.53 11.25
CA MET A 15 -6.76 2.86 12.17
C MET A 15 -6.26 1.48 12.64
N GLY A 16 -5.10 1.01 12.15
CA GLY A 16 -4.56 -0.31 12.48
C GLY A 16 -5.38 -1.49 11.94
N ILE A 17 -6.27 -1.24 10.96
CA ILE A 17 -7.13 -2.27 10.36
C ILE A 17 -6.33 -3.11 9.36
N ALA A 18 -5.41 -2.48 8.62
CA ALA A 18 -4.60 -3.13 7.62
C ALA A 18 -3.11 -2.82 7.82
N THR A 19 -2.26 -3.80 7.55
CA THR A 19 -0.81 -3.57 7.43
C THR A 19 -0.50 -2.82 6.15
N VAL A 20 0.69 -2.22 6.03
CA VAL A 20 1.13 -1.49 4.83
C VAL A 20 0.99 -2.34 3.56
N ASN A 21 1.39 -3.63 3.63
CA ASN A 21 1.27 -4.56 2.51
C ASN A 21 -0.20 -4.86 2.12
N GLN A 22 -1.07 -5.02 3.12
CA GLN A 22 -2.50 -5.22 2.89
C GLN A 22 -3.16 -3.97 2.31
N ALA A 23 -2.78 -2.80 2.79
CA ALA A 23 -3.27 -1.53 2.28
C ALA A 23 -2.83 -1.28 0.83
N GLY A 24 -1.61 -1.68 0.44
CA GLY A 24 -1.16 -1.69 -0.95
C GLY A 24 -2.03 -2.57 -1.85
N SER A 25 -2.41 -3.75 -1.38
CA SER A 25 -3.33 -4.64 -2.10
C SER A 25 -4.72 -4.03 -2.26
N ILE A 26 -5.27 -3.40 -1.21
CA ILE A 26 -6.54 -2.66 -1.25
C ILE A 26 -6.46 -1.53 -2.30
N GLY A 27 -5.35 -0.78 -2.31
CA GLY A 27 -5.09 0.27 -3.28
C GLY A 27 -5.08 -0.24 -4.72
N ALA A 28 -4.37 -1.35 -4.99
CA ALA A 28 -4.29 -1.95 -6.32
C ALA A 28 -5.67 -2.44 -6.82
N ILE A 29 -6.43 -3.13 -5.96
CA ILE A 29 -7.80 -3.59 -6.28
C ILE A 29 -8.71 -2.39 -6.55
N GLY A 30 -8.71 -1.39 -5.68
CA GLY A 30 -9.53 -0.19 -5.83
C GLY A 30 -9.19 0.61 -7.07
N ALA A 31 -7.90 0.76 -7.40
CA ALA A 31 -7.44 1.42 -8.63
C ALA A 31 -7.92 0.67 -9.88
N THR A 32 -7.80 -0.67 -9.90
CA THR A 32 -8.26 -1.52 -10.99
C THR A 32 -9.76 -1.41 -11.20
N MET A 33 -10.55 -1.36 -10.13
CA MET A 33 -11.99 -1.18 -10.19
C MET A 33 -12.38 0.20 -10.72
N MET A 34 -11.69 1.25 -10.27
CA MET A 34 -11.91 2.62 -10.78
C MET A 34 -11.50 2.76 -12.25
N ALA A 35 -10.39 2.13 -12.67
CA ALA A 35 -9.98 2.09 -14.06
C ALA A 35 -11.05 1.41 -14.95
N GLY A 36 -11.52 0.23 -14.53
CA GLY A 36 -12.59 -0.49 -15.21
C GLY A 36 -13.87 0.34 -15.37
N TYR A 37 -14.25 1.09 -14.33
CA TYR A 37 -15.38 2.02 -14.38
C TYR A 37 -15.13 3.18 -15.34
N ARG A 38 -13.97 3.85 -15.21
CA ARG A 38 -13.65 5.05 -16.01
C ARG A 38 -13.58 4.75 -17.50
N LEU A 39 -13.00 3.60 -17.87
CA LEU A 39 -12.86 3.15 -19.25
C LEU A 39 -14.19 2.75 -19.89
N HIS A 40 -15.21 2.40 -19.08
CA HIS A 40 -16.56 2.06 -19.54
C HIS A 40 -17.58 3.16 -19.28
N LYS A 41 -17.15 4.36 -18.93
CA LYS A 41 -18.05 5.50 -18.69
C LYS A 41 -18.90 5.78 -19.93
N GLY A 42 -20.22 5.74 -19.75
CA GLY A 42 -21.21 5.90 -20.84
C GLY A 42 -21.94 4.60 -21.20
N LYS A 43 -21.50 3.44 -20.74
CA LYS A 43 -22.26 2.18 -20.86
C LYS A 43 -23.01 1.91 -19.57
N LYS A 44 -24.27 1.41 -19.67
CA LYS A 44 -25.11 1.07 -18.49
C LYS A 44 -24.46 0.04 -17.56
N ASP A 45 -23.53 -0.77 -18.10
CA ASP A 45 -22.86 -1.86 -17.36
C ASP A 45 -21.59 -1.44 -16.61
N ALA A 46 -21.22 -0.14 -16.65
CA ALA A 46 -19.97 0.35 -16.05
C ALA A 46 -19.90 0.09 -14.53
N TYR A 47 -21.03 0.14 -13.84
CA TYR A 47 -21.09 0.02 -12.37
C TYR A 47 -21.19 -1.41 -11.84
N TYR A 48 -21.61 -2.39 -12.66
CA TYR A 48 -21.88 -3.75 -12.18
C TYR A 48 -20.72 -4.40 -11.43
N PRO A 49 -19.45 -4.38 -11.91
CA PRO A 49 -18.37 -5.04 -11.17
C PRO A 49 -18.12 -4.41 -9.79
N ILE A 50 -18.28 -3.08 -9.70
CA ILE A 50 -18.09 -2.34 -8.44
C ILE A 50 -19.21 -2.68 -7.46
N ILE A 51 -20.46 -2.69 -7.93
CA ILE A 51 -21.62 -3.04 -7.10
C ILE A 51 -21.49 -4.48 -6.58
N VAL A 52 -21.14 -5.42 -7.45
CA VAL A 52 -20.93 -6.83 -7.08
C VAL A 52 -19.86 -6.96 -6.00
N ALA A 53 -18.73 -6.25 -6.14
CA ALA A 53 -17.68 -6.29 -5.15
C ALA A 53 -18.08 -5.65 -3.81
N ILE A 54 -18.77 -4.50 -3.83
CA ILE A 54 -19.24 -3.83 -2.59
C ILE A 54 -20.28 -4.70 -1.87
N VAL A 55 -21.23 -5.25 -2.61
CA VAL A 55 -22.27 -6.15 -2.04
C VAL A 55 -21.65 -7.40 -1.43
N ALA A 56 -20.54 -7.90 -2.00
CA ALA A 56 -19.83 -9.05 -1.44
C ALA A 56 -19.01 -8.70 -0.18
N ILE A 57 -18.42 -7.51 -0.10
CA ILE A 57 -17.60 -7.10 1.05
C ILE A 57 -18.43 -6.91 2.32
N ILE A 58 -19.65 -6.39 2.21
CA ILE A 58 -20.50 -6.08 3.38
C ILE A 58 -20.78 -7.33 4.23
N PRO A 59 -21.27 -8.45 3.68
CA PRO A 59 -21.47 -9.67 4.46
C PRO A 59 -20.16 -10.26 5.01
N ILE A 60 -19.06 -10.21 4.24
CA ILE A 60 -17.74 -10.68 4.69
C ILE A 60 -17.31 -9.91 5.94
N TYR A 61 -17.42 -8.58 5.93
CA TYR A 61 -17.07 -7.74 7.07
C TYR A 61 -17.94 -8.04 8.29
N PHE A 62 -19.25 -8.19 8.09
CA PHE A 62 -20.17 -8.48 9.19
C PHE A 62 -19.93 -9.86 9.81
N LEU A 63 -19.68 -10.87 8.99
CA LEU A 63 -19.35 -12.22 9.43
C LEU A 63 -18.00 -12.30 10.13
N SER A 64 -16.99 -11.58 9.63
CA SER A 64 -15.64 -11.55 10.24
C SER A 64 -15.64 -10.92 11.63
N LYS A 65 -16.58 -10.01 11.91
CA LYS A 65 -16.71 -9.37 13.23
C LYS A 65 -17.43 -10.23 14.25
N ASN A 66 -18.39 -11.07 13.81
CA ASN A 66 -19.28 -11.82 14.70
C ASN A 66 -18.91 -13.30 14.86
N TYR A 67 -18.10 -13.86 13.95
CA TYR A 67 -17.74 -15.27 13.91
C TYR A 67 -16.23 -15.45 13.75
N ASN A 68 -15.72 -16.55 14.32
CA ASN A 68 -14.32 -16.89 14.14
C ASN A 68 -14.11 -17.59 12.79
N LEU A 69 -13.59 -16.86 11.80
CA LEU A 69 -13.33 -17.36 10.45
C LEU A 69 -12.00 -18.11 10.31
N ASN A 70 -11.39 -18.54 11.42
CA ASN A 70 -10.13 -19.26 11.39
C ASN A 70 -10.32 -20.71 10.94
N ILE A 71 -9.91 -21.01 9.72
CA ILE A 71 -10.02 -22.34 9.09
C ILE A 71 -9.22 -23.43 9.85
N LYS A 72 -8.24 -23.03 10.69
CA LYS A 72 -7.41 -23.98 11.45
C LYS A 72 -8.06 -24.48 12.74
N ALA A 73 -9.11 -23.80 13.22
CA ALA A 73 -9.84 -24.15 14.43
C ALA A 73 -11.36 -24.00 14.14
N ILE A 74 -11.92 -24.96 13.40
CA ILE A 74 -13.33 -24.96 12.98
C ILE A 74 -14.17 -25.50 14.12
N GLU A 75 -14.92 -24.64 14.78
CA GLU A 75 -16.02 -25.07 15.63
C GLU A 75 -17.26 -25.34 14.77
N THR A 76 -18.03 -26.37 15.11
CA THR A 76 -19.25 -26.76 14.38
C THR A 76 -20.27 -25.62 14.24
N ARG A 77 -20.24 -24.65 15.17
CA ARG A 77 -21.08 -23.45 15.15
C ARG A 77 -20.71 -22.48 14.05
N ASP A 78 -19.44 -22.39 13.71
CA ASP A 78 -18.91 -21.37 12.77
C ASP A 78 -18.81 -21.91 11.34
N PHE A 79 -19.07 -23.21 11.13
CA PHE A 79 -18.97 -23.86 9.83
C PHE A 79 -19.88 -23.21 8.75
N THR A 80 -21.12 -22.90 9.12
CA THR A 80 -22.05 -22.18 8.22
C THR A 80 -21.60 -20.78 7.91
N ALA A 81 -21.02 -20.06 8.88
CA ALA A 81 -20.47 -18.73 8.66
C ALA A 81 -19.26 -18.76 7.73
N ILE A 82 -18.39 -19.77 7.86
CA ILE A 82 -17.24 -19.98 6.98
C ILE A 82 -17.69 -20.28 5.55
N LEU A 83 -18.69 -21.13 5.33
CA LEU A 83 -19.24 -21.43 4.01
C LEU A 83 -19.84 -20.20 3.33
N VAL A 84 -20.64 -19.43 4.08
CA VAL A 84 -21.24 -18.18 3.57
C VAL A 84 -20.15 -17.16 3.22
N THR A 85 -19.14 -17.01 4.08
CA THR A 85 -18.00 -16.11 3.81
C THR A 85 -17.21 -16.56 2.58
N ALA A 86 -16.97 -17.86 2.42
CA ALA A 86 -16.30 -18.42 1.24
C ALA A 86 -17.10 -18.14 -0.04
N PHE A 87 -18.42 -18.28 0.00
CA PHE A 87 -19.30 -17.96 -1.12
C PHE A 87 -19.20 -16.49 -1.53
N PHE A 88 -19.30 -15.55 -0.57
CA PHE A 88 -19.15 -14.13 -0.85
C PHE A 88 -17.73 -13.75 -1.30
N THR A 89 -16.71 -14.43 -0.80
CA THR A 89 -15.31 -14.25 -1.26
C THR A 89 -15.17 -14.65 -2.73
N ILE A 90 -15.81 -15.74 -3.17
CA ILE A 90 -15.82 -16.14 -4.58
C ILE A 90 -16.52 -15.07 -5.43
N ILE A 91 -17.66 -14.55 -5.00
CA ILE A 91 -18.38 -13.47 -5.69
C ILE A 91 -17.50 -12.21 -5.81
N PHE A 92 -16.79 -11.86 -4.75
CA PHE A 92 -15.85 -10.75 -4.72
C PHE A 92 -14.71 -10.94 -5.75
N LEU A 93 -14.12 -12.13 -5.79
CA LEU A 93 -13.08 -12.48 -6.76
C LEU A 93 -13.60 -12.44 -8.20
N ILE A 94 -14.82 -12.87 -8.44
CA ILE A 94 -15.47 -12.76 -9.76
C ILE A 94 -15.64 -11.28 -10.15
N GLY A 95 -16.08 -10.42 -9.24
CA GLY A 95 -16.22 -8.98 -9.47
C GLY A 95 -14.89 -8.31 -9.84
N ILE A 96 -13.82 -8.63 -9.13
CA ILE A 96 -12.46 -8.14 -9.41
C ILE A 96 -11.97 -8.66 -10.77
N SER A 97 -12.09 -9.97 -11.01
CA SER A 97 -11.67 -10.59 -12.26
C SER A 97 -12.41 -10.01 -13.47
N TRP A 98 -13.69 -9.72 -13.30
CA TRP A 98 -14.49 -9.06 -14.35
C TRP A 98 -13.99 -7.64 -14.63
N SER A 99 -13.70 -6.85 -13.60
CA SER A 99 -13.13 -5.51 -13.76
C SER A 99 -11.76 -5.56 -14.44
N PHE A 100 -10.91 -6.51 -14.02
CA PHE A 100 -9.59 -6.75 -14.61
C PHE A 100 -9.68 -7.14 -16.09
N TRP A 101 -10.58 -8.06 -16.44
CA TRP A 101 -10.82 -8.47 -17.82
C TRP A 101 -11.28 -7.32 -18.71
N ARG A 102 -12.11 -6.43 -18.18
CA ARG A 102 -12.52 -5.21 -18.88
C ARG A 102 -11.35 -4.28 -19.15
N THR A 103 -10.49 -4.08 -18.15
CA THR A 103 -9.29 -3.24 -18.28
C THR A 103 -8.28 -3.86 -19.27
N TYR A 104 -8.15 -5.20 -19.27
CA TYR A 104 -7.28 -5.92 -20.22
C TYR A 104 -7.69 -5.74 -21.68
N LYS A 105 -9.00 -5.70 -21.97
CA LYS A 105 -9.52 -5.55 -23.36
C LYS A 105 -9.39 -4.14 -23.95
N ILE A 106 -9.01 -3.14 -23.16
CA ILE A 106 -8.97 -1.74 -23.59
C ILE A 106 -7.52 -1.27 -23.71
N ASN A 107 -7.11 -1.00 -24.97
CA ASN A 107 -5.95 -0.21 -25.37
C ASN A 107 -4.64 -0.38 -24.56
N ASN A 108 -4.16 -1.60 -24.34
CA ASN A 108 -2.86 -1.85 -23.69
C ASN A 108 -2.65 -1.19 -22.30
N VAL A 109 -3.70 -0.63 -21.69
CA VAL A 109 -3.63 0.06 -20.39
C VAL A 109 -2.98 -0.81 -19.34
N LEU A 110 -3.30 -2.11 -19.32
CA LEU A 110 -2.69 -3.03 -18.35
C LEU A 110 -1.19 -3.21 -18.59
N LYS A 111 -0.75 -3.27 -19.86
CA LYS A 111 0.68 -3.36 -20.19
C LYS A 111 1.43 -2.11 -19.74
N GLU A 112 0.85 -0.95 -19.96
CA GLU A 112 1.41 0.34 -19.54
C GLU A 112 1.55 0.39 -18.00
N VAL A 113 0.48 0.08 -17.26
CA VAL A 113 0.49 0.03 -15.79
C VAL A 113 1.55 -0.95 -15.27
N VAL A 114 1.63 -2.17 -15.82
CA VAL A 114 2.63 -3.16 -15.41
C VAL A 114 4.05 -2.66 -15.70
N THR A 115 4.27 -2.08 -16.88
CA THR A 115 5.59 -1.55 -17.25
C THR A 115 6.02 -0.42 -16.33
N GLU A 116 5.14 0.56 -16.08
CA GLU A 116 5.43 1.67 -15.17
C GLU A 116 5.64 1.20 -13.73
N THR A 117 4.85 0.25 -13.27
CA THR A 117 5.05 -0.36 -11.95
C THR A 117 6.41 -1.06 -11.85
N CYS A 118 6.80 -1.82 -12.86
CA CYS A 118 8.12 -2.46 -12.90
C CYS A 118 9.25 -1.44 -12.90
N VAL A 119 9.15 -0.37 -13.69
CA VAL A 119 10.16 0.71 -13.76
C VAL A 119 10.28 1.39 -12.39
N THR A 120 9.17 1.82 -11.80
CA THR A 120 9.17 2.50 -10.51
C THR A 120 9.70 1.60 -9.39
N THR A 121 9.26 0.34 -9.35
CA THR A 121 9.73 -0.62 -8.34
C THR A 121 11.22 -0.89 -8.50
N SER A 122 11.70 -1.08 -9.72
CA SER A 122 13.13 -1.28 -10.01
C SER A 122 13.97 -0.08 -9.60
N MET A 123 13.47 1.15 -9.86
CA MET A 123 14.14 2.38 -9.45
C MET A 123 14.28 2.44 -7.92
N VAL A 124 13.20 2.16 -7.17
CA VAL A 124 13.25 2.13 -5.70
C VAL A 124 14.24 1.08 -5.19
N PHE A 125 14.25 -0.12 -5.77
CA PHE A 125 15.22 -1.15 -5.36
C PHE A 125 16.68 -0.76 -5.63
N ILE A 126 16.97 -0.13 -6.75
CA ILE A 126 18.32 0.34 -7.07
C ILE A 126 18.76 1.43 -6.08
N ILE A 127 17.88 2.36 -5.74
CA ILE A 127 18.14 3.42 -4.75
C ILE A 127 18.43 2.80 -3.38
N LEU A 128 17.60 1.89 -2.92
CA LEU A 128 17.79 1.20 -1.63
C LEU A 128 19.10 0.40 -1.58
N LEU A 129 19.43 -0.28 -2.67
CA LEU A 129 20.70 -1.02 -2.78
C LEU A 129 21.90 -0.05 -2.70
N GLY A 130 21.85 1.04 -3.47
CA GLY A 130 22.89 2.07 -3.46
C GLY A 130 23.06 2.72 -2.09
N ALA A 131 21.96 3.05 -1.42
CA ALA A 131 21.95 3.59 -0.06
C ALA A 131 22.56 2.60 0.95
N ALA A 132 22.21 1.31 0.86
CA ALA A 132 22.77 0.28 1.72
C ALA A 132 24.27 0.11 1.54
N MET A 133 24.75 0.14 0.29
CA MET A 133 26.17 0.07 -0.02
C MET A 133 26.94 1.30 0.49
N LEU A 134 26.39 2.50 0.28
CA LEU A 134 26.96 3.76 0.76
C LEU A 134 27.03 3.76 2.30
N THR A 135 25.94 3.41 2.97
CA THR A 135 25.90 3.34 4.44
C THR A 135 26.89 2.33 4.99
N SER A 136 27.01 1.17 4.35
CA SER A 136 27.98 0.14 4.76
C SER A 136 29.42 0.62 4.60
N GLY A 137 29.75 1.27 3.48
CA GLY A 137 31.05 1.89 3.26
C GLY A 137 31.33 3.01 4.27
N PHE A 138 30.37 3.91 4.49
CA PHE A 138 30.50 5.00 5.45
C PHE A 138 30.81 4.50 6.86
N ARG A 139 30.12 3.43 7.30
CA ARG A 139 30.39 2.77 8.61
C ARG A 139 31.77 2.14 8.66
N ALA A 140 32.16 1.46 7.59
CA ALA A 140 33.48 0.81 7.52
C ALA A 140 34.65 1.80 7.65
N PHE A 141 34.47 3.04 7.17
CA PHE A 141 35.46 4.12 7.31
C PHE A 141 35.34 4.93 8.60
N GLY A 142 34.53 4.51 9.58
CA GLY A 142 34.34 5.20 10.86
C GLY A 142 33.51 6.48 10.77
N GLY A 143 32.76 6.68 9.69
CA GLY A 143 31.93 7.88 9.50
C GLY A 143 30.84 8.05 10.54
N GLU A 144 30.34 6.95 11.11
CA GLU A 144 29.33 6.98 12.19
C GLU A 144 29.92 7.62 13.47
N GLU A 145 31.18 7.29 13.80
CA GLU A 145 31.87 7.88 14.97
C GLU A 145 32.13 9.38 14.77
N LEU A 146 32.58 9.77 13.57
CA LEU A 146 32.78 11.19 13.25
C LEU A 146 31.52 12.02 13.39
N VAL A 147 30.38 11.52 12.91
CA VAL A 147 29.09 12.23 13.05
C VAL A 147 28.64 12.28 14.52
N ARG A 148 28.84 11.19 15.25
CA ARG A 148 28.50 11.15 16.67
C ARG A 148 29.31 12.18 17.46
N ASP A 149 30.65 12.18 17.29
CA ASP A 149 31.54 13.10 17.99
C ASP A 149 31.24 14.54 17.66
N PHE A 150 31.00 14.83 16.35
CA PHE A 150 30.59 16.17 15.91
C PHE A 150 29.29 16.63 16.60
N LEU A 151 28.30 15.74 16.71
CA LEU A 151 27.03 16.10 17.35
C LEU A 151 27.17 16.27 18.88
N GLN A 152 28.04 15.49 19.53
CA GLN A 152 28.28 15.57 20.97
C GLN A 152 29.08 16.83 21.36
N ASP A 153 29.97 17.30 20.49
CA ASP A 153 30.76 18.51 20.71
C ASP A 153 29.96 19.81 20.50
N LEU A 154 28.73 19.73 20.04
CA LEU A 154 27.88 20.90 19.84
C LEU A 154 27.48 21.53 21.19
N PRO A 155 27.76 22.83 21.42
CA PRO A 155 27.32 23.53 22.60
C PRO A 155 25.81 23.68 22.65
N GLY A 156 25.17 23.42 23.82
CA GLY A 156 23.73 23.59 24.01
C GLY A 156 22.93 22.31 24.23
N GLY A 157 23.63 21.16 24.28
CA GLY A 157 23.01 19.88 24.63
C GLY A 157 22.01 19.36 23.64
N PHE A 158 21.06 18.53 24.11
CA PHE A 158 20.10 17.80 23.28
C PHE A 158 19.33 18.69 22.28
N TRP A 159 18.87 19.86 22.68
CA TRP A 159 18.08 20.75 21.82
C TRP A 159 18.87 21.28 20.62
N THR A 160 20.14 21.61 20.81
CA THR A 160 20.99 22.08 19.72
C THR A 160 21.28 20.96 18.74
N GLN A 161 21.59 19.77 19.21
CA GLN A 161 21.78 18.57 18.38
C GLN A 161 20.52 18.29 17.55
N PHE A 162 19.36 18.31 18.20
CA PHE A 162 18.07 18.09 17.52
C PHE A 162 17.81 19.11 16.42
N ILE A 163 17.99 20.40 16.70
CA ILE A 163 17.77 21.47 15.72
C ILE A 163 18.73 21.33 14.53
N VAL A 164 20.01 21.02 14.79
CA VAL A 164 21.01 20.84 13.72
C VAL A 164 20.63 19.67 12.82
N VAL A 165 20.28 18.52 13.41
CA VAL A 165 19.85 17.34 12.63
C VAL A 165 18.60 17.64 11.81
N MET A 166 17.61 18.28 12.41
CA MET A 166 16.37 18.66 11.69
C MET A 166 16.64 19.69 10.58
N ALA A 167 17.57 20.63 10.80
CA ALA A 167 17.97 21.58 9.75
C ALA A 167 18.65 20.89 8.57
N VAL A 168 19.54 19.91 8.85
CA VAL A 168 20.18 19.11 7.78
C VAL A 168 19.13 18.32 7.00
N ILE A 169 18.21 17.63 7.69
CA ILE A 169 17.13 16.88 7.03
C ILE A 169 16.26 17.81 6.21
N PHE A 170 15.92 18.99 6.73
CA PHE A 170 15.14 19.98 6.00
C PHE A 170 15.83 20.44 4.72
N VAL A 171 17.13 20.76 4.77
CA VAL A 171 17.91 21.14 3.59
C VAL A 171 17.99 19.99 2.57
N LEU A 172 18.26 18.76 3.04
CA LEU A 172 18.30 17.59 2.18
C LEU A 172 16.94 17.33 1.51
N GLY A 173 15.83 17.64 2.17
CA GLY A 173 14.47 17.49 1.63
C GLY A 173 14.19 18.34 0.38
N PHE A 174 15.02 19.32 0.04
CA PHE A 174 14.94 20.04 -1.23
C PHE A 174 15.58 19.29 -2.40
N PHE A 175 16.49 18.36 -2.11
CA PHE A 175 17.31 17.67 -3.11
C PHE A 175 16.97 16.18 -3.22
N LEU A 176 16.50 15.58 -2.14
CA LEU A 176 16.25 14.14 -2.04
C LEU A 176 14.75 13.87 -2.08
N ASP A 177 14.38 12.73 -2.67
CA ASP A 177 13.01 12.22 -2.63
C ASP A 177 12.68 11.68 -1.23
N PHE A 178 11.38 11.61 -0.91
CA PHE A 178 10.89 11.16 0.40
C PHE A 178 11.38 9.74 0.77
N ILE A 179 11.61 8.87 -0.22
CA ILE A 179 12.12 7.49 -0.01
C ILE A 179 13.57 7.49 0.50
N GLU A 180 14.36 8.49 0.09
CA GLU A 180 15.77 8.61 0.48
C GLU A 180 15.95 9.25 1.86
N ILE A 181 14.94 9.99 2.33
CA ILE A 181 14.96 10.67 3.64
C ILE A 181 14.43 9.76 4.75
N ALA A 182 13.50 8.84 4.44
CA ALA A 182 12.86 7.94 5.40
C ALA A 182 13.75 6.77 5.80
#